data_fdb18941f5b9c62db66c599f0ea46e56
#
_entry.id   fdb18941f5b9c62db66c599f0ea46e56
#
_cell.length_a   1.000
_cell.length_b   1.000
_cell.length_c   1.000
_cell.angle_alpha   90.00
_cell.angle_beta   90.00
_cell.angle_gamma   90.00
#
_symmetry.space_group_name_H-M   'P 1'
#
loop_
_entity.id
_entity.type
_entity.pdbx_description
1 polymer ?
#
loop_
_entity_poly.entity_id
_entity_poly.type
_entity_poly.pdbx_seq_one_letter_code
_entity_poly.pdbx_strand_id
1 'polypeptide(L)'
;MQFTRQQHWQFLEDELKAETEEYKKKFLSPAMSLLKDSGEMFVGQLVALKDGEMIVRFSNNRSLPRKGEFLLCMLLQQELRNYRNWGDCTYRDLYKNRYNASDSVCIWHSASPDKEYSLVGFSRVSLDFAQQVAETPGVILVFAPQRPPIDYMLNLQRLVREELTPSLSSVLDANYQCNPQSNSLIKSEDTADYVYKQLLLTNSMILQGPPGTGKTYLIAELCARLCSEGKSVLVTAMTNRALMEIAGKPALSQMLQSEHVFKTNITIDEHKENKHLEPISHISPMPSCLILSTYYIASGFAAELSLPLPFDCVIMDEASQALLAMFGACKKMGKRCLWVGDTKQLAPIVSLNRDRIRFGEYGHMVDGFNLMVESGKYPVFQLTKTYRFGQRAADYTGLFYNNTLIANH
;
A
#
# COMPACT_ATOMS: atom_id res chain seq x y z
N MET A 1 -7.28 -22.30 -16.64
CA MET A 1 -6.80 -22.58 -15.28
C MET A 1 -7.87 -22.16 -14.30
N GLN A 2 -8.19 -23.01 -13.36
CA GLN A 2 -9.12 -22.71 -12.28
C GLN A 2 -8.45 -23.10 -10.98
N PHE A 3 -8.46 -22.19 -10.03
CA PHE A 3 -7.90 -22.43 -8.70
C PHE A 3 -9.03 -22.66 -7.71
N THR A 4 -8.86 -23.63 -6.83
CA THR A 4 -9.81 -23.84 -5.73
C THR A 4 -9.55 -22.83 -4.63
N ARG A 5 -10.56 -22.51 -3.82
CA ARG A 5 -10.40 -21.63 -2.64
C ARG A 5 -9.38 -22.21 -1.67
N GLN A 6 -9.27 -23.54 -1.58
CA GLN A 6 -8.26 -24.19 -0.75
C GLN A 6 -6.82 -23.94 -1.26
N GLN A 7 -6.60 -23.94 -2.59
CA GLN A 7 -5.29 -23.63 -3.17
C GLN A 7 -4.90 -22.16 -2.91
N HIS A 8 -5.83 -21.21 -3.09
CA HIS A 8 -5.59 -19.80 -2.72
C HIS A 8 -5.22 -19.65 -1.25
N TRP A 9 -5.98 -20.31 -0.37
CA TRP A 9 -5.72 -20.24 1.06
C TRP A 9 -4.35 -20.85 1.43
N GLN A 10 -4.03 -22.01 0.83
CA GLN A 10 -2.76 -22.68 1.08
C GLN A 10 -1.56 -21.83 0.64
N PHE A 11 -1.68 -21.17 -0.53
CA PHE A 11 -0.65 -20.23 -0.98
C PHE A 11 -0.43 -19.11 0.04
N LEU A 12 -1.49 -18.45 0.50
CA LEU A 12 -1.41 -17.35 1.46
C LEU A 12 -0.87 -17.82 2.83
N GLU A 13 -1.21 -19.03 3.24
CA GLU A 13 -0.69 -19.64 4.47
C GLU A 13 0.81 -19.95 4.37
N ASP A 14 1.25 -20.50 3.25
CA ASP A 14 2.65 -20.82 3.00
C ASP A 14 3.50 -19.53 2.94
N GLU A 15 3.00 -18.48 2.28
CA GLU A 15 3.65 -17.18 2.22
C GLU A 15 3.73 -16.52 3.61
N LEU A 16 2.63 -16.52 4.35
CA LEU A 16 2.60 -15.98 5.72
C LEU A 16 3.60 -16.70 6.64
N LYS A 17 3.73 -18.02 6.51
CA LYS A 17 4.74 -18.81 7.26
C LYS A 17 6.15 -18.39 6.86
N ALA A 18 6.42 -18.28 5.57
CA ALA A 18 7.73 -17.91 5.07
C ALA A 18 8.15 -16.51 5.56
N GLU A 19 7.24 -15.50 5.49
CA GLU A 19 7.50 -14.15 5.97
C GLU A 19 7.71 -14.07 7.49
N THR A 20 6.96 -14.85 8.25
CA THR A 20 6.95 -14.72 9.71
C THR A 20 7.97 -15.58 10.44
N GLU A 21 8.48 -16.63 9.81
CA GLU A 21 9.35 -17.60 10.50
C GLU A 21 10.67 -16.96 10.95
N GLU A 22 11.36 -16.26 10.07
CA GLU A 22 12.61 -15.57 10.40
C GLU A 22 12.37 -14.46 11.42
N TYR A 23 11.31 -13.68 11.24
CA TYR A 23 10.93 -12.61 12.15
C TYR A 23 10.64 -13.12 13.56
N LYS A 24 9.88 -14.22 13.69
CA LYS A 24 9.60 -14.86 14.98
C LYS A 24 10.88 -15.30 15.68
N LYS A 25 11.75 -15.99 14.97
CA LYS A 25 13.01 -16.51 15.49
C LYS A 25 13.94 -15.38 15.94
N LYS A 26 14.06 -14.33 15.15
CA LYS A 26 15.02 -13.25 15.38
C LYS A 26 14.52 -12.23 16.41
N PHE A 27 13.24 -11.91 16.46
CA PHE A 27 12.74 -10.75 17.22
C PHE A 27 11.71 -11.08 18.31
N LEU A 28 10.90 -12.12 18.17
CA LEU A 28 9.82 -12.35 19.13
C LEU A 28 10.23 -13.11 20.39
N SER A 29 11.31 -13.89 20.32
CA SER A 29 11.77 -14.74 21.44
C SER A 29 12.88 -14.09 22.29
N PRO A 30 13.85 -13.33 21.73
CA PRO A 30 14.92 -12.74 22.52
C PRO A 30 14.43 -11.65 23.48
N ALA A 31 15.12 -11.51 24.63
CA ALA A 31 14.89 -10.38 25.53
C ALA A 31 15.30 -9.07 24.88
N MET A 32 14.61 -7.98 25.25
CA MET A 32 14.88 -6.64 24.70
C MET A 32 16.31 -6.18 24.95
N SER A 33 16.94 -6.56 26.08
CA SER A 33 18.35 -6.25 26.36
C SER A 33 19.26 -6.75 25.25
N LEU A 34 19.09 -7.99 24.79
CA LEU A 34 19.86 -8.58 23.70
C LEU A 34 19.63 -7.86 22.37
N LEU A 35 18.37 -7.51 22.06
CA LEU A 35 18.03 -6.78 20.84
C LEU A 35 18.58 -5.34 20.83
N LYS A 36 18.65 -4.70 22.01
CA LYS A 36 19.30 -3.39 22.16
C LYS A 36 20.81 -3.47 21.98
N ASP A 37 21.45 -4.50 22.54
CA ASP A 37 22.89 -4.71 22.44
C ASP A 37 23.31 -5.09 21.00
N SER A 38 22.46 -5.80 20.27
CA SER A 38 22.67 -6.12 18.85
C SER A 38 22.36 -4.95 17.90
N GLY A 39 21.76 -3.86 18.39
CA GLY A 39 21.35 -2.72 17.56
C GLY A 39 20.11 -2.96 16.72
N GLU A 40 19.23 -3.87 17.16
CA GLU A 40 17.95 -4.16 16.48
C GLU A 40 16.76 -3.43 17.12
N MET A 41 16.93 -2.96 18.37
CA MET A 41 15.92 -2.16 19.07
C MET A 41 16.56 -0.95 19.74
N PHE A 42 15.81 0.13 19.78
CA PHE A 42 16.29 1.41 20.30
C PHE A 42 15.26 2.02 21.25
N VAL A 43 15.75 2.78 22.23
CA VAL A 43 14.91 3.51 23.17
C VAL A 43 15.35 4.97 23.17
N GLY A 44 14.41 5.86 22.90
CA GLY A 44 14.68 7.29 22.85
C GLY A 44 13.58 8.11 23.50
N GLN A 45 13.87 9.36 23.78
CA GLN A 45 12.95 10.32 24.36
C GLN A 45 12.49 11.32 23.30
N LEU A 46 11.17 11.52 23.18
CA LEU A 46 10.63 12.55 22.30
C LEU A 46 11.14 13.94 22.72
N VAL A 47 11.63 14.69 21.75
CA VAL A 47 12.08 16.07 21.94
C VAL A 47 11.11 17.05 21.30
N ALA A 48 10.74 16.82 20.06
CA ALA A 48 9.86 17.70 19.31
C ALA A 48 9.17 16.99 18.13
N LEU A 49 8.05 17.56 17.73
CA LEU A 49 7.43 17.34 16.42
C LEU A 49 7.55 18.65 15.66
N LYS A 50 8.32 18.65 14.59
CA LYS A 50 8.62 19.88 13.85
C LYS A 50 8.83 19.57 12.36
N ASP A 51 8.27 20.41 11.51
CA ASP A 51 8.49 20.38 10.06
C ASP A 51 8.15 19.04 9.38
N GLY A 52 7.16 18.32 9.91
CA GLY A 52 6.76 17.00 9.40
C GLY A 52 7.68 15.88 9.88
N GLU A 53 8.49 16.11 10.90
CA GLU A 53 9.42 15.15 11.48
C GLU A 53 9.19 14.97 12.98
N MET A 54 9.45 13.76 13.45
CA MET A 54 9.53 13.44 14.87
C MET A 54 10.99 13.39 15.29
N ILE A 55 11.40 14.28 16.21
CA ILE A 55 12.77 14.40 16.70
C ILE A 55 12.89 13.70 18.06
N VAL A 56 13.78 12.73 18.13
CA VAL A 56 13.98 11.86 19.30
C VAL A 56 15.42 11.92 19.74
N ARG A 57 15.64 12.00 21.05
CA ARG A 57 16.95 11.98 21.69
C ARG A 57 17.32 10.54 22.09
N PHE A 58 18.50 10.10 21.66
CA PHE A 58 19.11 8.81 22.04
C PHE A 58 20.41 9.03 22.79
N SER A 59 20.70 8.17 23.77
CA SER A 59 22.02 8.16 24.45
C SER A 59 23.09 7.61 23.49
N ASN A 60 24.26 8.25 23.43
CA ASN A 60 25.37 7.79 22.60
C ASN A 60 26.13 6.56 23.15
N ASN A 61 25.76 6.06 24.32
CA ASN A 61 26.35 4.83 24.90
C ASN A 61 25.93 3.56 24.15
N ARG A 62 25.04 3.68 23.12
CA ARG A 62 24.42 2.56 22.39
C ARG A 62 24.37 2.85 20.89
N SER A 63 24.11 1.80 20.13
CA SER A 63 23.85 1.93 18.69
C SER A 63 22.64 2.85 18.41
N LEU A 64 22.71 3.57 17.29
CA LEU A 64 21.63 4.43 16.79
C LEU A 64 20.96 3.79 15.58
N PRO A 65 19.66 4.08 15.32
CA PRO A 65 19.02 3.70 14.09
C PRO A 65 19.81 4.15 12.87
N ARG A 66 19.88 3.34 11.83
CA ARG A 66 20.60 3.72 10.59
C ARG A 66 19.75 4.64 9.73
N LYS A 67 20.37 5.57 9.03
CA LYS A 67 19.68 6.41 8.06
C LYS A 67 19.03 5.53 6.97
N GLY A 68 17.75 5.73 6.71
CA GLY A 68 16.93 4.92 5.80
C GLY A 68 16.35 3.66 6.44
N GLU A 69 16.61 3.39 7.71
CA GLU A 69 16.06 2.23 8.42
C GLU A 69 14.58 2.42 8.72
N PHE A 70 13.80 1.40 8.37
CA PHE A 70 12.38 1.32 8.65
C PHE A 70 12.17 0.65 10.01
N LEU A 71 11.47 1.33 10.90
CA LEU A 71 11.24 0.89 12.27
C LEU A 71 9.77 1.06 12.65
N LEU A 72 9.30 0.19 13.52
CA LEU A 72 8.05 0.39 14.25
C LEU A 72 8.34 1.19 15.52
N CYS A 73 7.80 2.41 15.60
CA CYS A 73 7.86 3.24 16.82
C CYS A 73 6.65 2.93 17.70
N MET A 74 6.87 2.63 18.97
CA MET A 74 5.83 2.25 19.93
C MET A 74 5.78 3.22 21.10
N LEU A 75 4.56 3.66 21.44
CA LEU A 75 4.20 4.28 22.70
C LEU A 75 3.65 3.18 23.62
N LEU A 76 4.32 2.92 24.75
CA LEU A 76 3.89 1.90 25.70
C LEU A 76 2.76 2.41 26.61
N GLN A 77 1.98 1.49 27.17
CA GLN A 77 0.98 1.78 28.20
C GLN A 77 1.63 2.39 29.44
N GLN A 78 0.88 3.18 30.20
CA GLN A 78 1.42 4.00 31.30
C GLN A 78 2.14 3.16 32.35
N GLU A 79 1.65 1.98 32.65
CA GLU A 79 2.25 1.06 33.62
C GLU A 79 3.67 0.63 33.23
N LEU A 80 3.91 0.41 31.94
CA LEU A 80 5.20 0.04 31.40
C LEU A 80 6.14 1.24 31.18
N ARG A 81 5.61 2.46 31.04
CA ARG A 81 6.46 3.67 30.89
C ARG A 81 7.35 3.90 32.11
N ASN A 82 6.89 3.52 33.27
CA ASN A 82 7.61 3.67 34.55
C ASN A 82 8.37 2.39 34.97
N TYR A 83 8.30 1.31 34.20
CA TYR A 83 8.97 0.08 34.50
C TYR A 83 10.47 0.17 34.28
N ARG A 84 11.28 0.00 35.33
CA ARG A 84 12.74 0.20 35.24
C ARG A 84 13.47 -0.95 34.54
N ASN A 85 12.87 -2.13 34.40
CA ASN A 85 13.50 -3.36 33.89
C ASN A 85 12.89 -3.86 32.55
N TRP A 86 12.66 -2.98 31.59
CA TRP A 86 12.20 -3.41 30.27
C TRP A 86 13.14 -4.40 29.58
N GLY A 87 14.42 -4.43 30.01
CA GLY A 87 15.40 -5.34 29.44
C GLY A 87 15.01 -6.82 29.52
N ASP A 88 14.19 -7.18 30.48
CA ASP A 88 13.73 -8.57 30.69
C ASP A 88 12.48 -8.91 29.85
N CYS A 89 11.82 -7.90 29.29
CA CYS A 89 10.67 -8.12 28.40
C CYS A 89 11.13 -8.56 27.00
N THR A 90 10.34 -9.42 26.36
CA THR A 90 10.52 -9.71 24.93
C THR A 90 9.89 -8.61 24.07
N TYR A 91 10.27 -8.52 22.80
CA TYR A 91 9.60 -7.63 21.86
C TYR A 91 8.09 -7.93 21.78
N ARG A 92 7.70 -9.21 21.83
CA ARG A 92 6.30 -9.62 21.87
C ARG A 92 5.54 -9.02 23.06
N ASP A 93 6.14 -8.98 24.23
CA ASP A 93 5.52 -8.43 25.45
C ASP A 93 5.34 -6.92 25.30
N LEU A 94 6.36 -6.20 24.82
CA LEU A 94 6.28 -4.77 24.54
C LEU A 94 5.21 -4.44 23.50
N TYR A 95 5.14 -5.23 22.43
CA TYR A 95 4.15 -5.04 21.38
C TYR A 95 2.71 -5.27 21.88
N LYS A 96 2.49 -6.27 22.71
CA LYS A 96 1.17 -6.54 23.33
C LYS A 96 0.72 -5.41 24.28
N ASN A 97 1.67 -4.82 24.99
CA ASN A 97 1.41 -3.77 25.97
C ASN A 97 1.66 -2.36 25.39
N ARG A 98 1.68 -2.19 24.08
CA ARG A 98 1.71 -0.88 23.46
C ARG A 98 0.36 -0.18 23.63
N TYR A 99 0.39 1.13 23.83
CA TYR A 99 -0.78 1.98 23.75
C TYR A 99 -1.10 2.28 22.29
N ASN A 100 -0.07 2.70 21.53
CA ASN A 100 -0.15 2.93 20.10
C ASN A 100 1.21 2.67 19.44
N ALA A 101 1.22 2.53 18.12
CA ALA A 101 2.42 2.35 17.34
C ALA A 101 2.28 2.98 15.95
N SER A 102 3.40 3.41 15.39
CA SER A 102 3.48 3.95 14.03
C SER A 102 4.72 3.43 13.32
N ASP A 103 4.62 3.23 12.01
CA ASP A 103 5.80 3.10 11.18
C ASP A 103 6.60 4.39 11.23
N SER A 104 7.91 4.27 11.09
CA SER A 104 8.83 5.40 11.05
C SER A 104 10.05 5.07 10.20
N VAL A 105 10.69 6.09 9.66
CA VAL A 105 11.95 5.98 8.91
C VAL A 105 12.95 6.97 9.46
N CYS A 106 14.12 6.48 9.84
CA CYS A 106 15.23 7.34 10.27
C CYS A 106 15.78 8.14 9.08
N ILE A 107 15.77 9.46 9.16
CA ILE A 107 16.17 10.34 8.06
C ILE A 107 17.49 11.09 8.29
N TRP A 108 17.80 11.46 9.51
CA TRP A 108 19.04 12.14 9.86
C TRP A 108 19.46 11.92 11.32
N HIS A 109 20.75 12.18 11.59
CA HIS A 109 21.33 12.21 12.94
C HIS A 109 22.09 13.51 13.16
N SER A 110 22.10 13.99 14.40
CA SER A 110 22.92 15.11 14.86
C SER A 110 23.41 14.85 16.27
N ALA A 111 24.71 14.69 16.46
CA ALA A 111 25.29 14.51 17.79
C ALA A 111 25.27 15.83 18.57
N SER A 112 25.06 15.75 19.90
CA SER A 112 25.20 16.88 20.80
C SER A 112 26.67 17.36 20.86
N PRO A 113 26.94 18.64 21.20
CA PRO A 113 28.29 19.16 21.29
C PRO A 113 29.19 18.39 22.25
N ASP A 114 28.65 17.95 23.36
CA ASP A 114 29.28 17.13 24.39
C ASP A 114 29.38 15.64 24.08
N LYS A 115 28.74 15.21 22.96
CA LYS A 115 28.62 13.82 22.51
C LYS A 115 27.96 12.87 23.52
N GLU A 116 27.19 13.37 24.46
CA GLU A 116 26.48 12.53 25.42
C GLU A 116 25.22 11.90 24.80
N TYR A 117 24.59 12.61 23.84
CA TYR A 117 23.41 12.13 23.14
C TYR A 117 23.43 12.52 21.65
N SER A 118 22.54 11.89 20.91
CA SER A 118 22.24 12.28 19.52
C SER A 118 20.77 12.56 19.36
N LEU A 119 20.45 13.56 18.53
CA LEU A 119 19.13 13.80 18.01
C LEU A 119 18.99 13.02 16.70
N VAL A 120 17.86 12.35 16.54
CA VAL A 120 17.53 11.57 15.35
C VAL A 120 16.16 12.00 14.84
N GLY A 121 16.09 12.33 13.56
CA GLY A 121 14.84 12.69 12.90
C GLY A 121 14.19 11.48 12.24
N PHE A 122 12.88 11.38 12.41
CA PHE A 122 12.04 10.34 11.80
C PHE A 122 10.92 10.94 10.96
N SER A 123 10.71 10.41 9.77
CA SER A 123 9.56 10.65 8.89
C SER A 123 8.59 9.46 8.89
N ARG A 124 7.52 9.56 8.14
CA ARG A 124 6.46 8.53 7.99
C ARG A 124 5.73 8.15 9.27
N VAL A 125 5.80 8.98 10.28
CA VAL A 125 5.06 8.81 11.53
C VAL A 125 3.59 9.21 11.29
N SER A 126 2.64 8.36 11.68
CA SER A 126 1.22 8.67 11.50
C SER A 126 0.82 9.90 12.30
N LEU A 127 -0.08 10.70 11.74
CA LEU A 127 -0.54 11.96 12.36
C LEU A 127 -1.20 11.68 13.72
N ASP A 128 -2.05 10.67 13.81
CA ASP A 128 -2.71 10.25 15.05
C ASP A 128 -1.69 9.87 16.14
N PHE A 129 -0.68 9.06 15.80
CA PHE A 129 0.38 8.70 16.75
C PHE A 129 1.18 9.94 17.19
N ALA A 130 1.52 10.83 16.27
CA ALA A 130 2.25 12.05 16.57
C ALA A 130 1.46 12.96 17.54
N GLN A 131 0.16 13.12 17.34
CA GLN A 131 -0.71 13.87 18.23
C GLN A 131 -0.73 13.28 19.65
N GLN A 132 -0.87 11.97 19.77
CA GLN A 132 -0.88 11.28 21.06
C GLN A 132 0.45 11.40 21.82
N VAL A 133 1.57 11.28 21.13
CA VAL A 133 2.89 11.43 21.79
C VAL A 133 3.18 12.89 22.17
N ALA A 134 2.64 13.86 21.43
CA ALA A 134 2.78 15.28 21.74
C ALA A 134 2.09 15.67 23.07
N GLU A 135 1.00 15.02 23.41
CA GLU A 135 0.27 15.23 24.66
C GLU A 135 1.00 14.66 25.90
N THR A 136 2.09 13.90 25.70
CA THR A 136 2.82 13.25 26.78
C THR A 136 4.25 13.82 26.88
N PRO A 137 4.51 14.87 27.68
CA PRO A 137 5.84 15.45 27.83
C PRO A 137 6.89 14.43 28.27
N GLY A 138 8.06 14.48 27.65
CA GLY A 138 9.17 13.61 28.01
C GLY A 138 8.94 12.12 27.76
N VAL A 139 8.03 11.80 26.86
CA VAL A 139 7.66 10.42 26.55
C VAL A 139 8.83 9.62 26.02
N ILE A 140 8.98 8.41 26.53
CA ILE A 140 9.96 7.45 26.06
C ILE A 140 9.29 6.56 25.00
N LEU A 141 9.96 6.45 23.86
CA LEU A 141 9.54 5.69 22.69
C LEU A 141 10.46 4.49 22.49
N VAL A 142 9.89 3.37 22.08
CA VAL A 142 10.61 2.16 21.70
C VAL A 142 10.54 1.99 20.20
N PHE A 143 11.71 1.82 19.57
CA PHE A 143 11.84 1.56 18.14
C PHE A 143 12.29 0.11 17.96
N ALA A 144 11.61 -0.60 17.08
CA ALA A 144 11.83 -2.02 16.81
C ALA A 144 11.76 -2.28 15.29
N PRO A 145 12.25 -3.45 14.84
CA PRO A 145 12.11 -3.82 13.43
C PRO A 145 10.64 -3.79 12.96
N GLN A 146 10.43 -3.33 11.75
CA GLN A 146 9.11 -3.32 11.14
C GLN A 146 8.56 -4.75 11.06
N ARG A 147 7.27 -4.90 11.31
CA ARG A 147 6.60 -6.20 11.24
C ARG A 147 6.30 -6.58 9.79
N PRO A 148 6.36 -7.89 9.46
CA PRO A 148 5.81 -8.38 8.21
C PRO A 148 4.33 -8.00 8.06
N PRO A 149 3.79 -7.91 6.83
CA PRO A 149 2.39 -7.52 6.57
C PRO A 149 1.40 -8.65 6.90
N ILE A 150 1.46 -9.16 8.13
CA ILE A 150 0.67 -10.30 8.61
C ILE A 150 -0.83 -10.05 8.43
N ASP A 151 -1.29 -8.85 8.79
CA ASP A 151 -2.72 -8.53 8.73
C ASP A 151 -3.25 -8.53 7.29
N TYR A 152 -2.43 -8.12 6.32
CA TYR A 152 -2.76 -8.20 4.91
C TYR A 152 -3.02 -9.64 4.46
N MET A 153 -2.09 -10.55 4.78
CA MET A 153 -2.23 -11.97 4.44
C MET A 153 -3.44 -12.61 5.13
N LEU A 154 -3.68 -12.30 6.40
CA LEU A 154 -4.85 -12.79 7.13
C LEU A 154 -6.16 -12.27 6.55
N ASN A 155 -6.21 -11.01 6.12
CA ASN A 155 -7.39 -10.44 5.47
C ASN A 155 -7.68 -11.13 4.13
N LEU A 156 -6.65 -11.36 3.32
CA LEU A 156 -6.81 -12.11 2.07
C LEU A 156 -7.24 -13.55 2.32
N GLN A 157 -6.74 -14.21 3.37
CA GLN A 157 -7.18 -15.56 3.76
C GLN A 157 -8.66 -15.59 4.17
N ARG A 158 -9.16 -14.58 4.90
CA ARG A 158 -10.59 -14.46 5.24
C ARG A 158 -11.43 -14.34 3.98
N LEU A 159 -11.05 -13.46 3.06
CA LEU A 159 -11.72 -13.26 1.78
C LEU A 159 -11.77 -14.54 0.93
N VAL A 160 -10.66 -15.27 0.88
CA VAL A 160 -10.57 -16.52 0.12
C VAL A 160 -11.49 -17.61 0.70
N ARG A 161 -11.72 -17.62 2.01
CA ARG A 161 -12.64 -18.55 2.67
C ARG A 161 -14.10 -18.14 2.59
N GLU A 162 -14.38 -16.89 2.23
CA GLU A 162 -15.74 -16.39 2.12
C GLU A 162 -16.47 -17.04 0.93
N GLU A 163 -17.53 -17.73 1.22
CA GLU A 163 -18.40 -18.37 0.23
C GLU A 163 -19.49 -17.38 -0.23
N LEU A 164 -20.03 -17.63 -1.44
CA LEU A 164 -21.27 -17.03 -1.94
C LEU A 164 -21.29 -15.52 -2.23
N THR A 165 -20.14 -14.84 -2.34
CA THR A 165 -20.11 -13.47 -2.85
C THR A 165 -19.83 -13.47 -4.36
N PRO A 166 -20.81 -13.22 -5.26
CA PRO A 166 -20.63 -13.35 -6.70
C PRO A 166 -19.49 -12.49 -7.27
N SER A 167 -19.31 -11.28 -6.73
CA SER A 167 -18.23 -10.38 -7.14
C SER A 167 -16.85 -10.96 -6.82
N LEU A 168 -16.67 -11.54 -5.63
CA LEU A 168 -15.45 -12.18 -5.19
C LEU A 168 -15.19 -13.47 -6.00
N SER A 169 -16.22 -14.30 -6.16
CA SER A 169 -16.16 -15.55 -6.96
C SER A 169 -15.83 -15.28 -8.43
N SER A 170 -16.22 -14.14 -8.97
CA SER A 170 -15.89 -13.76 -10.35
C SER A 170 -14.38 -13.67 -10.61
N VAL A 171 -13.58 -13.51 -9.58
CA VAL A 171 -12.12 -13.51 -9.65
C VAL A 171 -11.54 -14.82 -9.11
N LEU A 172 -11.90 -15.22 -7.90
CA LEU A 172 -11.23 -16.32 -7.21
C LEU A 172 -11.64 -17.70 -7.73
N ASP A 173 -12.88 -17.87 -8.20
CA ASP A 173 -13.40 -19.13 -8.73
C ASP A 173 -13.42 -19.15 -10.27
N ALA A 174 -12.82 -18.14 -10.89
CA ALA A 174 -12.84 -18.01 -12.33
C ALA A 174 -12.05 -19.11 -13.03
N ASN A 175 -12.58 -19.61 -14.11
CA ASN A 175 -11.82 -20.41 -15.06
C ASN A 175 -11.06 -19.45 -16.00
N TYR A 176 -9.77 -19.29 -15.77
CA TYR A 176 -8.89 -18.48 -16.61
C TYR A 176 -8.43 -19.33 -17.80
N GLN A 177 -8.97 -19.03 -18.97
CA GLN A 177 -8.51 -19.62 -20.23
C GLN A 177 -7.44 -18.68 -20.79
N CYS A 178 -6.29 -19.22 -21.17
CA CYS A 178 -5.29 -18.47 -21.89
C CYS A 178 -5.84 -18.17 -23.30
N ASN A 179 -6.41 -17.00 -23.46
CA ASN A 179 -6.95 -16.51 -24.73
C ASN A 179 -6.30 -15.13 -24.99
N PRO A 180 -5.10 -15.09 -25.54
CA PRO A 180 -4.37 -13.85 -25.76
C PRO A 180 -5.18 -12.98 -26.74
N GLN A 181 -5.98 -12.08 -26.19
CA GLN A 181 -6.59 -11.01 -26.95
C GLN A 181 -5.57 -9.91 -27.13
N SER A 182 -5.54 -9.31 -28.32
CA SER A 182 -4.77 -8.09 -28.51
C SER A 182 -5.37 -6.97 -27.66
N ASN A 183 -4.54 -6.30 -26.85
CA ASN A 183 -4.96 -5.15 -26.06
C ASN A 183 -5.56 -4.09 -26.98
N SER A 184 -6.71 -3.53 -26.61
CA SER A 184 -7.31 -2.42 -27.34
C SER A 184 -6.47 -1.15 -27.12
N LEU A 185 -5.81 -0.67 -28.16
CA LEU A 185 -4.97 0.52 -28.10
C LEU A 185 -5.83 1.79 -27.97
N ILE A 186 -5.55 2.61 -26.97
CA ILE A 186 -6.21 3.90 -26.81
C ILE A 186 -5.51 4.91 -27.71
N LYS A 187 -6.24 5.39 -28.73
CA LYS A 187 -5.79 6.39 -29.71
C LYS A 187 -6.50 7.72 -29.55
N SER A 188 -7.43 7.83 -28.59
CA SER A 188 -8.17 9.06 -28.32
C SER A 188 -7.24 10.17 -27.84
N GLU A 189 -7.49 11.40 -28.28
CA GLU A 189 -6.81 12.59 -27.74
C GLU A 189 -7.22 12.84 -26.29
N ASP A 190 -8.50 12.66 -25.97
CA ASP A 190 -9.02 12.66 -24.61
C ASP A 190 -9.08 11.22 -24.07
N THR A 191 -7.96 10.80 -23.49
CA THR A 191 -7.80 9.46 -22.91
C THR A 191 -8.71 9.26 -21.71
N ALA A 192 -8.92 10.30 -20.88
CA ALA A 192 -9.73 10.19 -19.67
C ALA A 192 -11.21 10.00 -20.01
N ASP A 193 -11.74 10.75 -20.98
CA ASP A 193 -13.11 10.57 -21.44
C ASP A 193 -13.33 9.18 -22.06
N TYR A 194 -12.37 8.71 -22.84
CA TYR A 194 -12.43 7.38 -23.42
C TYR A 194 -12.50 6.29 -22.35
N VAL A 195 -11.56 6.30 -21.40
CA VAL A 195 -11.51 5.31 -20.31
C VAL A 195 -12.75 5.39 -19.42
N TYR A 196 -13.22 6.60 -19.13
CA TYR A 196 -14.45 6.81 -18.39
C TYR A 196 -15.66 6.13 -19.07
N LYS A 197 -15.86 6.37 -20.36
CA LYS A 197 -16.95 5.75 -21.15
C LYS A 197 -16.84 4.22 -21.16
N GLN A 198 -15.64 3.69 -21.36
CA GLN A 198 -15.42 2.24 -21.34
C GLN A 198 -15.72 1.63 -19.95
N LEU A 199 -15.33 2.30 -18.87
CA LEU A 199 -15.60 1.85 -17.51
C LEU A 199 -17.11 1.81 -17.19
N LEU A 200 -17.88 2.76 -17.73
CA LEU A 200 -19.34 2.73 -17.60
C LEU A 200 -19.99 1.57 -18.34
N LEU A 201 -19.44 1.20 -19.51
CA LEU A 201 -19.97 0.10 -20.34
C LEU A 201 -19.62 -1.28 -19.79
N THR A 202 -18.41 -1.45 -19.24
CA THR A 202 -17.85 -2.76 -18.92
C THR A 202 -17.95 -3.16 -17.46
N ASN A 203 -18.22 -2.21 -16.55
CA ASN A 203 -18.20 -2.35 -15.08
C ASN A 203 -16.86 -2.80 -14.49
N SER A 204 -16.01 -3.46 -15.26
CA SER A 204 -14.65 -3.85 -14.82
C SER A 204 -13.73 -3.95 -16.02
N MET A 205 -12.58 -3.31 -15.93
CA MET A 205 -11.61 -3.28 -17.01
C MET A 205 -10.17 -3.18 -16.50
N ILE A 206 -9.25 -3.55 -17.33
CA ILE A 206 -7.81 -3.46 -17.10
C ILE A 206 -7.24 -2.34 -17.98
N LEU A 207 -6.43 -1.49 -17.37
CA LEU A 207 -5.66 -0.47 -18.08
C LEU A 207 -4.18 -0.81 -18.01
N GLN A 208 -3.64 -1.23 -19.16
CA GLN A 208 -2.22 -1.44 -19.34
C GLN A 208 -1.55 -0.11 -19.62
N GLY A 209 -0.65 0.32 -18.75
CA GLY A 209 0.05 1.59 -18.91
C GLY A 209 1.56 1.42 -18.85
N PRO A 210 2.27 1.43 -19.99
CA PRO A 210 3.73 1.48 -20.02
C PRO A 210 4.31 2.62 -19.17
N PRO A 211 5.61 2.60 -18.84
CA PRO A 211 6.23 3.66 -18.06
C PRO A 211 6.07 5.04 -18.71
N GLY A 212 5.72 6.04 -17.90
CA GLY A 212 5.59 7.43 -18.36
C GLY A 212 4.36 7.75 -19.18
N THR A 213 3.36 6.87 -19.26
CA THR A 213 2.13 7.09 -20.04
C THR A 213 1.05 7.88 -19.30
N GLY A 214 1.36 8.46 -18.14
CA GLY A 214 0.44 9.33 -17.42
C GLY A 214 -0.67 8.63 -16.63
N LYS A 215 -0.49 7.35 -16.24
CA LYS A 215 -1.45 6.59 -15.43
C LYS A 215 -2.00 7.38 -14.25
N THR A 216 -1.12 7.98 -13.46
CA THR A 216 -1.48 8.72 -12.25
C THR A 216 -2.31 9.98 -12.56
N TYR A 217 -2.01 10.69 -13.65
CA TYR A 217 -2.82 11.81 -14.13
C TYR A 217 -4.22 11.35 -14.54
N LEU A 218 -4.28 10.29 -15.31
CA LEU A 218 -5.55 9.69 -15.76
C LEU A 218 -6.42 9.25 -14.59
N ILE A 219 -5.84 8.58 -13.58
CA ILE A 219 -6.56 8.19 -12.36
C ILE A 219 -7.14 9.42 -11.66
N ALA A 220 -6.36 10.49 -11.49
CA ALA A 220 -6.82 11.71 -10.85
C ALA A 220 -7.97 12.39 -11.61
N GLU A 221 -7.89 12.46 -12.94
CA GLU A 221 -8.96 13.00 -13.80
C GLU A 221 -10.23 12.16 -13.70
N LEU A 222 -10.12 10.84 -13.73
CA LEU A 222 -11.27 9.93 -13.56
C LEU A 222 -11.91 10.09 -12.18
N CYS A 223 -11.12 10.20 -11.11
CA CYS A 223 -11.61 10.43 -9.76
C CYS A 223 -12.38 11.76 -9.66
N ALA A 224 -11.79 12.84 -10.17
CA ALA A 224 -12.44 14.16 -10.16
C ALA A 224 -13.79 14.13 -10.88
N ARG A 225 -13.84 13.49 -12.07
CA ARG A 225 -15.07 13.36 -12.85
C ARG A 225 -16.12 12.51 -12.13
N LEU A 226 -15.77 11.32 -11.66
CA LEU A 226 -16.70 10.44 -10.95
C LEU A 226 -17.28 11.12 -9.71
N CYS A 227 -16.43 11.78 -8.91
CA CYS A 227 -16.87 12.50 -7.71
C CYS A 227 -17.75 13.71 -8.06
N SER A 228 -17.48 14.45 -9.14
CA SER A 228 -18.36 15.54 -9.59
C SER A 228 -19.75 15.06 -10.00
N GLU A 229 -19.89 13.79 -10.37
CA GLU A 229 -21.18 13.14 -10.68
C GLU A 229 -21.85 12.50 -9.43
N GLY A 230 -21.37 12.81 -8.23
CA GLY A 230 -21.94 12.30 -6.98
C GLY A 230 -21.49 10.87 -6.62
N LYS A 231 -20.49 10.31 -7.30
CA LYS A 231 -20.04 8.94 -7.05
C LYS A 231 -19.07 8.87 -5.88
N SER A 232 -19.13 7.77 -5.14
CA SER A 232 -18.14 7.39 -4.13
C SER A 232 -16.98 6.62 -4.78
N VAL A 233 -15.76 7.09 -4.59
CA VAL A 233 -14.57 6.52 -5.23
C VAL A 233 -13.55 6.09 -4.19
N LEU A 234 -13.03 4.87 -4.31
CA LEU A 234 -11.88 4.37 -3.57
C LEU A 234 -10.72 4.16 -4.54
N VAL A 235 -9.58 4.79 -4.27
CA VAL A 235 -8.32 4.42 -4.93
C VAL A 235 -7.45 3.67 -3.94
N THR A 236 -6.97 2.51 -4.37
CA THR A 236 -6.05 1.70 -3.56
C THR A 236 -4.76 1.42 -4.33
N ALA A 237 -3.63 1.43 -3.63
CA ALA A 237 -2.31 1.17 -4.18
C ALA A 237 -1.42 0.43 -3.18
N MET A 238 -0.31 -0.12 -3.64
CA MET A 238 0.65 -0.81 -2.78
C MET A 238 1.31 0.14 -1.78
N THR A 239 1.61 1.38 -2.19
CA THR A 239 2.41 2.32 -1.42
C THR A 239 1.67 3.63 -1.13
N ASN A 240 1.95 4.23 0.04
CA ASN A 240 1.48 5.57 0.37
C ASN A 240 1.98 6.62 -0.65
N ARG A 241 3.19 6.44 -1.18
CA ARG A 241 3.75 7.34 -2.18
C ARG A 241 2.91 7.41 -3.44
N ALA A 242 2.45 6.28 -3.98
CA ALA A 242 1.58 6.25 -5.15
C ALA A 242 0.27 7.02 -4.88
N LEU A 243 -0.33 6.85 -3.71
CA LEU A 243 -1.53 7.57 -3.30
C LEU A 243 -1.28 9.09 -3.20
N MET A 244 -0.15 9.51 -2.62
CA MET A 244 0.22 10.93 -2.54
C MET A 244 0.51 11.54 -3.91
N GLU A 245 1.11 10.78 -4.83
CA GLU A 245 1.31 11.21 -6.22
C GLU A 245 -0.03 11.45 -6.95
N ILE A 246 -1.07 10.66 -6.66
CA ILE A 246 -2.43 10.89 -7.17
C ILE A 246 -3.02 12.13 -6.53
N ALA A 247 -2.99 12.25 -5.19
CA ALA A 247 -3.52 13.39 -4.46
C ALA A 247 -2.92 14.73 -4.91
N GLY A 248 -1.64 14.74 -5.29
CA GLY A 248 -0.93 15.92 -5.77
C GLY A 248 -1.25 16.35 -7.20
N LYS A 249 -2.15 15.66 -7.93
CA LYS A 249 -2.46 16.03 -9.32
C LYS A 249 -3.42 17.22 -9.42
N PRO A 250 -3.20 18.13 -10.39
CA PRO A 250 -4.02 19.33 -10.56
C PRO A 250 -5.53 19.07 -10.67
N ALA A 251 -5.92 17.93 -11.27
CA ALA A 251 -7.34 17.55 -11.40
C ALA A 251 -8.08 17.42 -10.08
N LEU A 252 -7.37 17.14 -8.97
CA LEU A 252 -7.95 17.00 -7.64
C LEU A 252 -7.90 18.27 -6.80
N SER A 253 -7.29 19.36 -7.30
CA SER A 253 -7.07 20.59 -6.51
C SER A 253 -8.35 21.17 -5.94
N GLN A 254 -9.44 21.22 -6.72
CA GLN A 254 -10.73 21.73 -6.26
C GLN A 254 -11.35 20.82 -5.18
N MET A 255 -11.26 19.50 -5.35
CA MET A 255 -11.77 18.54 -4.38
C MET A 255 -11.00 18.60 -3.06
N LEU A 256 -9.67 18.79 -3.11
CA LEU A 256 -8.84 19.00 -1.92
C LEU A 256 -9.27 20.27 -1.18
N GLN A 257 -9.41 21.41 -1.88
CA GLN A 257 -9.86 22.68 -1.29
C GLN A 257 -11.26 22.58 -0.66
N SER A 258 -12.10 21.68 -1.15
CA SER A 258 -13.47 21.45 -0.65
C SER A 258 -13.53 20.31 0.38
N GLU A 259 -12.39 19.78 0.84
CA GLU A 259 -12.31 18.68 1.82
C GLU A 259 -13.06 17.40 1.39
N HIS A 260 -12.97 17.06 0.09
CA HIS A 260 -13.59 15.87 -0.48
C HIS A 260 -12.58 14.75 -0.83
N VAL A 261 -11.32 14.91 -0.44
CA VAL A 261 -10.28 13.88 -0.60
C VAL A 261 -9.77 13.44 0.75
N PHE A 262 -9.96 12.17 1.04
CA PHE A 262 -9.61 11.55 2.31
C PHE A 262 -8.51 10.52 2.10
N LYS A 263 -7.66 10.35 3.11
CA LYS A 263 -6.64 9.29 3.12
C LYS A 263 -6.61 8.59 4.47
N THR A 264 -6.54 7.26 4.42
CA THR A 264 -6.28 6.47 5.63
C THR A 264 -4.81 6.60 6.05
N ASN A 265 -4.57 6.62 7.35
CA ASN A 265 -3.23 6.61 7.94
C ASN A 265 -2.29 7.69 7.35
N ILE A 266 -2.75 8.95 7.36
CA ILE A 266 -1.91 10.10 6.96
C ILE A 266 -0.73 10.24 7.92
N THR A 267 0.45 10.48 7.38
CA THR A 267 1.66 10.77 8.14
C THR A 267 1.89 12.27 8.30
N ILE A 268 2.71 12.66 9.29
CA ILE A 268 3.01 14.08 9.56
C ILE A 268 3.70 14.78 8.40
N ASP A 269 4.53 14.08 7.64
CA ASP A 269 5.18 14.57 6.43
C ASP A 269 4.19 14.69 5.26
N GLU A 270 3.30 13.73 5.06
CA GLU A 270 2.23 13.81 4.05
C GLU A 270 1.25 14.96 4.33
N HIS A 271 0.86 15.13 5.59
CA HIS A 271 -0.01 16.27 5.98
C HIS A 271 0.67 17.62 5.81
N LYS A 272 1.99 17.71 6.04
CA LYS A 272 2.77 18.91 5.72
C LYS A 272 2.80 19.18 4.21
N GLU A 273 2.96 18.15 3.39
CA GLU A 273 2.99 18.25 1.93
C GLU A 273 1.62 18.71 1.38
N ASN A 274 0.52 18.18 1.92
CA ASN A 274 -0.83 18.53 1.49
C ASN A 274 -1.78 18.68 2.69
N LYS A 275 -1.96 19.93 3.13
CA LYS A 275 -2.79 20.27 4.30
C LYS A 275 -4.30 20.11 4.08
N HIS A 276 -4.73 20.01 2.82
CA HIS A 276 -6.13 19.82 2.44
C HIS A 276 -6.52 18.35 2.24
N LEU A 277 -5.58 17.43 2.50
CA LEU A 277 -5.85 16.01 2.49
C LEU A 277 -6.37 15.60 3.86
N GLU A 278 -7.63 15.18 3.91
CA GLU A 278 -8.32 14.91 5.16
C GLU A 278 -8.00 13.52 5.71
N PRO A 279 -7.66 13.40 7.00
CA PRO A 279 -7.45 12.11 7.64
C PRO A 279 -8.79 11.38 7.84
N ILE A 280 -8.78 10.06 7.56
CA ILE A 280 -9.91 9.19 7.89
C ILE A 280 -9.38 7.92 8.58
N SER A 281 -9.99 7.55 9.70
CA SER A 281 -9.61 6.38 10.48
C SER A 281 -10.09 5.07 9.87
N HIS A 282 -11.25 5.09 9.21
CA HIS A 282 -11.89 3.92 8.60
C HIS A 282 -12.38 4.24 7.20
N ILE A 283 -12.22 3.29 6.28
CA ILE A 283 -12.79 3.43 4.94
C ILE A 283 -14.32 3.47 5.06
N SER A 284 -14.93 4.51 4.52
CA SER A 284 -16.38 4.68 4.48
C SER A 284 -16.81 5.30 3.15
N PRO A 285 -17.71 4.67 2.39
CA PRO A 285 -18.18 5.22 1.13
C PRO A 285 -18.96 6.52 1.38
N MET A 286 -18.54 7.59 0.74
CA MET A 286 -19.18 8.91 0.83
C MET A 286 -19.43 9.44 -0.58
N PRO A 287 -20.67 9.89 -0.90
CA PRO A 287 -20.96 10.49 -2.20
C PRO A 287 -20.06 11.70 -2.49
N SER A 288 -19.65 11.86 -3.74
CA SER A 288 -18.76 12.95 -4.20
C SER A 288 -17.37 12.97 -3.57
N CYS A 289 -16.99 11.94 -2.84
CA CYS A 289 -15.69 11.88 -2.15
C CYS A 289 -14.76 10.83 -2.73
N LEU A 290 -13.48 11.15 -2.68
CA LEU A 290 -12.38 10.25 -2.99
C LEU A 290 -11.71 9.79 -1.71
N ILE A 291 -11.56 8.47 -1.56
CA ILE A 291 -10.81 7.85 -0.47
C ILE A 291 -9.54 7.20 -1.06
N LEU A 292 -8.41 7.51 -0.45
CA LEU A 292 -7.11 6.95 -0.76
C LEU A 292 -6.68 5.99 0.34
N SER A 293 -6.37 4.75 0.00
CA SER A 293 -5.99 3.73 0.99
C SER A 293 -5.02 2.70 0.41
N THR A 294 -4.09 2.21 1.22
CA THR A 294 -3.18 1.15 0.77
C THR A 294 -3.90 -0.20 0.68
N TYR A 295 -3.34 -1.14 -0.10
CA TYR A 295 -3.84 -2.53 -0.17
C TYR A 295 -3.98 -3.17 1.21
N TYR A 296 -3.07 -2.86 2.12
CA TYR A 296 -3.08 -3.38 3.49
C TYR A 296 -4.37 -3.03 4.23
N ILE A 297 -4.77 -1.77 4.20
CA ILE A 297 -5.97 -1.28 4.89
C ILE A 297 -7.24 -1.65 4.09
N ALA A 298 -7.20 -1.51 2.76
CA ALA A 298 -8.32 -1.84 1.89
C ALA A 298 -8.70 -3.34 1.95
N SER A 299 -7.72 -4.24 2.10
CA SER A 299 -7.99 -5.67 2.31
C SER A 299 -8.73 -5.95 3.61
N GLY A 300 -8.40 -5.23 4.69
CA GLY A 300 -9.11 -5.32 5.97
C GLY A 300 -10.55 -4.89 5.85
N PHE A 301 -10.78 -3.74 5.25
CA PHE A 301 -12.14 -3.25 4.96
C PHE A 301 -12.93 -4.27 4.13
N ALA A 302 -12.34 -4.81 3.04
CA ALA A 302 -13.00 -5.81 2.21
C ALA A 302 -13.34 -7.10 2.98
N ALA A 303 -12.45 -7.54 3.89
CA ALA A 303 -12.66 -8.75 4.69
C ALA A 303 -13.75 -8.58 5.78
N GLU A 304 -14.02 -7.36 6.21
CA GLU A 304 -15.04 -7.03 7.21
C GLU A 304 -16.40 -6.69 6.61
N LEU A 305 -16.48 -6.47 5.30
CA LEU A 305 -17.73 -6.14 4.63
C LEU A 305 -18.74 -7.29 4.71
N SER A 306 -19.88 -7.05 5.35
CA SER A 306 -21.02 -7.97 5.35
C SER A 306 -21.84 -7.89 4.04
N LEU A 307 -21.90 -6.68 3.44
CA LEU A 307 -22.57 -6.44 2.16
C LEU A 307 -21.56 -6.00 1.10
N PRO A 308 -21.53 -6.62 -0.08
CA PRO A 308 -20.60 -6.25 -1.14
C PRO A 308 -20.99 -4.93 -1.84
N LEU A 309 -20.05 -4.38 -2.60
CA LEU A 309 -20.21 -3.25 -3.53
C LEU A 309 -20.61 -1.90 -2.89
N PRO A 310 -19.99 -1.50 -1.77
CA PRO A 310 -20.34 -0.23 -1.13
C PRO A 310 -19.91 1.00 -1.95
N PHE A 311 -18.83 0.90 -2.74
CA PHE A 311 -18.33 2.00 -3.58
C PHE A 311 -18.93 1.96 -4.98
N ASP A 312 -19.18 3.12 -5.57
CA ASP A 312 -19.56 3.21 -6.99
C ASP A 312 -18.40 2.85 -7.91
N CYS A 313 -17.17 3.21 -7.53
CA CYS A 313 -15.96 2.85 -8.25
C CYS A 313 -14.78 2.55 -7.32
N VAL A 314 -14.05 1.47 -7.62
CA VAL A 314 -12.76 1.15 -6.99
C VAL A 314 -11.68 1.13 -8.07
N ILE A 315 -10.64 1.94 -7.89
CA ILE A 315 -9.48 2.00 -8.77
C ILE A 315 -8.28 1.43 -8.03
N MET A 316 -7.59 0.51 -8.66
CA MET A 316 -6.41 -0.15 -8.14
C MET A 316 -5.20 0.31 -8.96
N ASP A 317 -4.37 1.18 -8.39
CA ASP A 317 -3.10 1.59 -9.01
C ASP A 317 -1.97 0.64 -8.62
N GLU A 318 -0.93 0.58 -9.42
CA GLU A 318 0.16 -0.40 -9.27
C GLU A 318 -0.33 -1.86 -9.20
N ALA A 319 -1.40 -2.19 -9.94
CA ALA A 319 -2.07 -3.50 -9.86
C ALA A 319 -1.15 -4.69 -10.22
N SER A 320 -0.07 -4.46 -10.97
CA SER A 320 0.98 -5.46 -11.20
C SER A 320 1.70 -5.92 -9.94
N GLN A 321 1.63 -5.15 -8.84
CA GLN A 321 2.22 -5.49 -7.54
C GLN A 321 1.24 -6.16 -6.57
N ALA A 322 0.05 -6.54 -7.03
CA ALA A 322 -0.97 -7.13 -6.19
C ALA A 322 -1.11 -8.64 -6.40
N LEU A 323 -1.29 -9.37 -5.31
CA LEU A 323 -1.69 -10.78 -5.35
C LEU A 323 -3.08 -10.94 -5.95
N LEU A 324 -3.35 -12.07 -6.62
CA LEU A 324 -4.65 -12.34 -7.25
C LEU A 324 -5.84 -12.15 -6.28
N ALA A 325 -5.68 -12.55 -5.03
CA ALA A 325 -6.73 -12.38 -4.02
C ALA A 325 -7.12 -10.91 -3.77
N MET A 326 -6.20 -9.94 -3.97
CA MET A 326 -6.49 -8.51 -3.83
C MET A 326 -7.41 -7.99 -4.95
N PHE A 327 -7.34 -8.56 -6.15
CA PHE A 327 -8.30 -8.25 -7.22
C PHE A 327 -9.73 -8.68 -6.83
N GLY A 328 -9.86 -9.83 -6.15
CA GLY A 328 -11.11 -10.27 -5.55
C GLY A 328 -11.63 -9.28 -4.50
N ALA A 329 -10.75 -8.79 -3.62
CA ALA A 329 -11.09 -7.76 -2.64
C ALA A 329 -11.63 -6.49 -3.31
N CYS A 330 -10.99 -6.00 -4.38
CA CYS A 330 -11.46 -4.85 -5.14
C CYS A 330 -12.84 -5.09 -5.76
N LYS A 331 -13.07 -6.27 -6.31
CA LYS A 331 -14.40 -6.65 -6.87
C LYS A 331 -15.49 -6.71 -5.82
N LYS A 332 -15.18 -7.09 -4.59
CA LYS A 332 -16.11 -7.07 -3.47
C LYS A 332 -16.47 -5.66 -3.02
N MET A 333 -15.51 -4.72 -3.08
CA MET A 333 -15.70 -3.35 -2.63
C MET A 333 -16.42 -2.45 -3.65
N GLY A 334 -16.28 -2.67 -4.96
CA GLY A 334 -16.73 -1.73 -5.98
C GLY A 334 -17.74 -2.28 -6.98
N LYS A 335 -18.78 -1.49 -7.27
CA LYS A 335 -19.71 -1.73 -8.37
C LYS A 335 -18.98 -1.73 -9.72
N ARG A 336 -18.02 -0.80 -9.86
CA ARG A 336 -17.08 -0.73 -10.99
C ARG A 336 -15.66 -0.87 -10.49
N CYS A 337 -14.82 -1.56 -11.27
CA CYS A 337 -13.41 -1.75 -10.94
C CYS A 337 -12.53 -1.40 -12.13
N LEU A 338 -11.52 -0.56 -11.88
CA LEU A 338 -10.45 -0.26 -12.81
C LEU A 338 -9.13 -0.74 -12.20
N TRP A 339 -8.48 -1.69 -12.88
CA TRP A 339 -7.17 -2.21 -12.48
C TRP A 339 -6.10 -1.62 -13.40
N VAL A 340 -5.26 -0.75 -12.84
CA VAL A 340 -4.22 -0.02 -13.57
C VAL A 340 -2.86 -0.58 -13.22
N GLY A 341 -2.13 -1.07 -14.21
CA GLY A 341 -0.83 -1.70 -14.00
C GLY A 341 -0.02 -1.82 -15.27
N ASP A 342 1.01 -2.64 -15.23
CA ASP A 342 1.89 -2.89 -16.35
C ASP A 342 2.46 -4.31 -16.28
N THR A 343 2.15 -5.16 -17.26
CA THR A 343 2.60 -6.56 -17.33
C THR A 343 4.12 -6.73 -17.47
N LYS A 344 4.84 -5.64 -17.79
CA LYS A 344 6.30 -5.64 -17.93
C LYS A 344 7.02 -5.02 -16.72
N GLN A 345 6.26 -4.58 -15.71
CA GLN A 345 6.79 -4.18 -14.41
C GLN A 345 6.92 -5.38 -13.47
N LEU A 346 7.59 -5.16 -12.33
CA LEU A 346 7.82 -6.21 -11.35
C LEU A 346 6.50 -6.75 -10.78
N ALA A 347 6.39 -8.06 -10.77
CA ALA A 347 5.35 -8.78 -10.03
C ALA A 347 5.55 -8.61 -8.51
N PRO A 348 4.55 -8.96 -7.68
CA PRO A 348 4.68 -8.95 -6.23
C PRO A 348 5.92 -9.69 -5.75
N ILE A 349 6.62 -9.10 -4.76
CA ILE A 349 7.71 -9.77 -4.08
C ILE A 349 7.10 -10.65 -3.00
N VAL A 350 7.46 -11.93 -3.01
CA VAL A 350 7.03 -12.92 -2.01
C VAL A 350 8.24 -13.60 -1.38
N SER A 351 8.06 -14.06 -0.16
CA SER A 351 9.09 -14.72 0.65
C SER A 351 9.26 -16.21 0.32
N LEU A 352 8.27 -16.79 -0.32
CA LEU A 352 8.33 -18.18 -0.80
C LEU A 352 9.47 -18.40 -1.79
N ASN A 353 10.06 -19.60 -1.74
CA ASN A 353 11.11 -20.01 -2.66
C ASN A 353 10.65 -19.85 -4.12
N ARG A 354 11.50 -19.21 -4.95
CA ARG A 354 11.23 -18.93 -6.37
C ARG A 354 10.92 -20.20 -7.18
N ASP A 355 11.49 -21.34 -6.83
CA ASP A 355 11.22 -22.60 -7.53
C ASP A 355 9.81 -23.09 -7.26
N ARG A 356 9.28 -22.95 -6.04
CA ARG A 356 7.89 -23.26 -5.72
C ARG A 356 6.89 -22.38 -6.47
N ILE A 357 7.28 -21.12 -6.73
CA ILE A 357 6.46 -20.19 -7.51
C ILE A 357 6.55 -20.49 -8.99
N ARG A 358 7.77 -20.66 -9.52
CA ARG A 358 8.03 -20.80 -10.96
C ARG A 358 7.54 -22.13 -11.52
N PHE A 359 7.69 -23.23 -10.77
CA PHE A 359 7.34 -24.59 -11.20
C PHE A 359 6.08 -25.13 -10.53
N GLY A 360 5.45 -24.36 -9.63
CA GLY A 360 4.25 -24.73 -8.91
C GLY A 360 3.00 -23.98 -9.38
N GLU A 361 1.89 -24.28 -8.75
CA GLU A 361 0.58 -23.67 -9.02
C GLU A 361 0.49 -22.20 -8.56
N TYR A 362 1.45 -21.71 -7.77
CA TYR A 362 1.39 -20.41 -7.11
C TYR A 362 1.73 -19.22 -8.02
N GLY A 363 2.40 -19.45 -9.16
CA GLY A 363 2.86 -18.37 -10.03
C GLY A 363 1.77 -17.39 -10.44
N HIS A 364 0.62 -17.89 -10.80
CA HIS A 364 -0.53 -17.06 -11.20
C HIS A 364 -1.26 -16.39 -10.02
N MET A 365 -1.15 -16.96 -8.82
CA MET A 365 -1.72 -16.33 -7.61
C MET A 365 -0.85 -15.15 -7.16
N VAL A 366 0.46 -15.22 -7.40
CA VAL A 366 1.41 -14.12 -7.20
C VAL A 366 1.24 -13.08 -8.30
N ASP A 367 1.36 -13.48 -9.56
CA ASP A 367 1.28 -12.58 -10.72
C ASP A 367 -0.17 -12.52 -11.26
N GLY A 368 -1.06 -12.04 -10.40
CA GLY A 368 -2.48 -11.95 -10.70
C GLY A 368 -2.80 -11.00 -11.86
N PHE A 369 -2.03 -9.90 -12.01
CA PHE A 369 -2.26 -8.93 -13.08
C PHE A 369 -2.01 -9.55 -14.46
N ASN A 370 -0.90 -10.25 -14.65
CA ASN A 370 -0.62 -10.95 -15.91
C ASN A 370 -1.68 -12.02 -16.21
N LEU A 371 -2.08 -12.81 -15.23
CA LEU A 371 -3.15 -13.78 -15.40
C LEU A 371 -4.45 -13.12 -15.88
N MET A 372 -4.83 -11.99 -15.28
CA MET A 372 -6.06 -11.26 -15.64
C MET A 372 -6.00 -10.70 -17.06
N VAL A 373 -4.84 -10.18 -17.47
CA VAL A 373 -4.61 -9.66 -18.83
C VAL A 373 -4.63 -10.79 -19.87
N GLU A 374 -3.91 -11.88 -19.62
CA GLU A 374 -3.76 -12.98 -20.57
C GLU A 374 -5.01 -13.84 -20.72
N SER A 375 -5.88 -13.86 -19.72
CA SER A 375 -7.12 -14.63 -19.75
C SER A 375 -8.17 -14.07 -20.70
N GLY A 376 -8.10 -12.80 -21.07
CA GLY A 376 -9.11 -12.13 -21.87
C GLY A 376 -10.50 -12.04 -21.19
N LYS A 377 -10.59 -12.36 -19.91
CA LYS A 377 -11.84 -12.34 -19.15
C LYS A 377 -12.42 -10.94 -18.97
N TYR A 378 -11.54 -9.97 -18.85
CA TYR A 378 -11.88 -8.55 -18.73
C TYR A 378 -11.30 -7.78 -19.91
N PRO A 379 -11.98 -6.75 -20.41
CA PRO A 379 -11.43 -5.92 -21.48
C PRO A 379 -10.15 -5.24 -21.03
N VAL A 380 -9.13 -5.31 -21.89
CA VAL A 380 -7.80 -4.73 -21.65
C VAL A 380 -7.60 -3.59 -22.62
N PHE A 381 -7.35 -2.40 -22.08
CA PHE A 381 -7.00 -1.20 -22.83
C PHE A 381 -5.55 -0.82 -22.57
N GLN A 382 -4.84 -0.37 -23.60
CA GLN A 382 -3.44 -0.02 -23.49
C GLN A 382 -3.20 1.44 -23.85
N LEU A 383 -2.51 2.17 -22.96
CA LEU A 383 -1.99 3.51 -23.23
C LEU A 383 -0.81 3.45 -24.18
N THR A 384 -0.77 4.35 -25.15
CA THR A 384 0.23 4.33 -26.23
C THR A 384 1.17 5.54 -26.21
N LYS A 385 0.80 6.63 -25.53
CA LYS A 385 1.61 7.86 -25.49
C LYS A 385 2.42 7.94 -24.22
N THR A 386 3.74 8.14 -24.32
CA THR A 386 4.61 8.41 -23.16
C THR A 386 5.02 9.88 -23.10
N TYR A 387 4.95 10.44 -21.89
CA TYR A 387 5.33 11.83 -21.57
C TYR A 387 6.69 11.94 -20.87
N ARG A 388 7.32 10.78 -20.59
CA ARG A 388 8.58 10.69 -19.84
C ARG A 388 9.80 10.63 -20.75
N PHE A 389 9.65 10.08 -21.93
CA PHE A 389 10.76 9.75 -22.82
C PHE A 389 10.59 10.47 -24.15
N GLY A 390 11.71 10.94 -24.75
CA GLY A 390 11.75 11.32 -26.17
C GLY A 390 11.63 10.11 -27.08
N GLN A 391 11.38 10.32 -28.39
CA GLN A 391 11.04 9.27 -29.35
C GLN A 391 12.04 8.11 -29.36
N ARG A 392 13.33 8.38 -29.34
CA ARG A 392 14.37 7.33 -29.37
C ARG A 392 14.28 6.35 -28.19
N ALA A 393 14.00 6.88 -26.97
CA ALA A 393 13.83 6.01 -25.78
C ALA A 393 12.46 5.33 -25.78
N ALA A 394 11.42 5.98 -26.35
CA ALA A 394 10.10 5.37 -26.55
C ALA A 394 10.18 4.18 -27.51
N ASP A 395 10.98 4.28 -28.57
CA ASP A 395 11.18 3.18 -29.54
C ASP A 395 11.82 1.96 -28.86
N TYR A 396 12.89 2.15 -28.06
CA TYR A 396 13.52 1.04 -27.33
C TYR A 396 12.59 0.43 -26.26
N THR A 397 11.88 1.25 -25.51
CA THR A 397 10.91 0.76 -24.54
C THR A 397 9.74 0.09 -25.24
N GLY A 398 9.34 0.60 -26.39
CA GLY A 398 8.26 0.10 -27.25
C GLY A 398 8.44 -1.35 -27.70
N LEU A 399 9.69 -1.83 -27.80
CA LEU A 399 9.98 -3.24 -28.14
C LEU A 399 9.28 -4.23 -27.20
N PHE A 400 9.12 -3.87 -25.93
CA PHE A 400 8.41 -4.69 -24.94
C PHE A 400 6.89 -4.61 -25.05
N TYR A 401 6.37 -3.66 -25.81
CA TYR A 401 4.94 -3.37 -25.97
C TYR A 401 4.49 -3.43 -27.44
N ASN A 402 5.07 -4.33 -28.21
CA ASN A 402 4.76 -4.55 -29.63
C ASN A 402 4.90 -3.27 -30.48
N ASN A 403 5.87 -2.43 -30.17
CA ASN A 403 6.14 -1.13 -30.85
C ASN A 403 4.95 -0.17 -30.86
N THR A 404 4.10 -0.24 -29.85
CA THR A 404 2.90 0.63 -29.76
C THR A 404 3.13 1.93 -28.99
N LEU A 405 4.31 2.09 -28.35
CA LEU A 405 4.61 3.26 -27.54
C LEU A 405 5.16 4.40 -28.39
N ILE A 406 4.55 5.57 -28.26
CA ILE A 406 4.87 6.79 -29.02
C ILE A 406 5.20 7.91 -28.05
N ALA A 407 6.28 8.67 -28.29
CA ALA A 407 6.57 9.87 -27.52
C ALA A 407 5.52 10.96 -27.80
N ASN A 408 5.07 11.62 -26.75
CA ASN A 408 4.24 12.82 -26.88
C ASN A 408 5.16 14.03 -26.87
N HIS A 409 5.32 14.65 -28.03
CA HIS A 409 6.10 15.87 -28.23
C HIS A 409 5.22 17.08 -28.27
#